data_40da4031dd650193e0d8ee9928cb482f
#
_entry.id   40da4031dd650193e0d8ee9928cb482f
#
_cell.length_a   1.000
_cell.length_b   1.000
_cell.length_c   1.000
_cell.angle_alpha   90.00
_cell.angle_beta   90.00
_cell.angle_gamma   90.00
#
_symmetry.space_group_name_H-M   'P 1'
#
loop_
_entity.id
_entity.type
_entity.pdbx_description
1 polymer ?
#
loop_
_entity_poly.entity_id
_entity_poly.type
_entity_poly.pdbx_seq_one_letter_code
_entity_poly.pdbx_strand_id
1 'polypeptide(L)'
;MSENILEIRHLGKSFGTHEVLRDIDFNVKKGDVISIIGASGSGKSTLVNEILYKTLAAALNGARSRPGQCEEVEGMEWVDKVIGIDQSPIGRTPRSNPATYTGVFGDIRTLFSNTQDAKMRGYGPGRFSFNVKGGRCEACEGGGILTIEMHFLPDIYVPCDVCKGKRYNRETLEVKYKDKTISDVLDMTVEEACVFFANIPKIARKLQTLQEVGLGYIQLGQAATTLSGGEAQRVKLA
;
A
#
# COMPACT_ATOMS: atom_id res chain seq x y z
N MET A 1 -16.02 -17.14 31.36
CA MET A 1 -15.52 -18.07 30.35
C MET A 1 -15.24 -17.24 29.12
N SER A 2 -14.00 -17.21 28.58
CA SER A 2 -13.69 -16.47 27.37
C SER A 2 -14.34 -17.19 26.20
N GLU A 3 -15.26 -16.52 25.54
CA GLU A 3 -16.03 -17.04 24.41
C GLU A 3 -15.12 -17.14 23.17
N ASN A 4 -15.11 -18.26 22.47
CA ASN A 4 -14.41 -18.41 21.21
C ASN A 4 -15.09 -17.49 20.19
N ILE A 5 -14.30 -16.69 19.46
CA ILE A 5 -14.81 -15.83 18.37
C ILE A 5 -14.66 -16.48 17.01
N LEU A 6 -13.82 -17.50 16.88
CA LEU A 6 -13.66 -18.30 15.69
C LEU A 6 -13.28 -19.72 16.10
N GLU A 7 -13.92 -20.71 15.50
CA GLU A 7 -13.60 -22.11 15.68
C GLU A 7 -13.49 -22.80 14.33
N ILE A 8 -12.45 -23.59 14.14
CA ILE A 8 -12.20 -24.37 12.94
C ILE A 8 -12.02 -25.81 13.36
N ARG A 9 -12.79 -26.72 12.75
CA ARG A 9 -12.76 -28.13 13.04
C ARG A 9 -12.51 -28.94 11.78
N HIS A 10 -11.75 -30.04 11.91
CA HIS A 10 -11.49 -31.06 10.89
C HIS A 10 -11.05 -30.49 9.54
N LEU A 11 -10.20 -29.44 9.58
CA LEU A 11 -9.76 -28.77 8.36
C LEU A 11 -8.72 -29.64 7.63
N GLY A 12 -9.03 -30.03 6.40
CA GLY A 12 -8.15 -30.78 5.53
C GLY A 12 -7.94 -30.13 4.18
N LYS A 13 -6.79 -30.36 3.55
CA LYS A 13 -6.51 -29.89 2.19
C LYS A 13 -5.55 -30.80 1.46
N SER A 14 -5.97 -31.25 0.27
CA SER A 14 -5.16 -32.02 -0.66
C SER A 14 -5.02 -31.32 -2.02
N PHE A 15 -3.89 -31.50 -2.67
CA PHE A 15 -3.64 -31.12 -4.05
C PHE A 15 -3.36 -32.40 -4.87
N GLY A 16 -4.35 -32.87 -5.61
CA GLY A 16 -4.29 -34.17 -6.24
C GLY A 16 -4.16 -35.30 -5.20
N THR A 17 -3.11 -36.09 -5.30
CA THR A 17 -2.81 -37.18 -4.34
C THR A 17 -1.99 -36.73 -3.14
N HIS A 18 -1.52 -35.46 -3.11
CA HIS A 18 -0.69 -34.94 -2.03
C HIS A 18 -1.56 -34.23 -1.00
N GLU A 19 -1.68 -34.82 0.19
CA GLU A 19 -2.38 -34.24 1.32
C GLU A 19 -1.44 -33.28 2.07
N VAL A 20 -1.81 -31.98 2.14
CA VAL A 20 -1.00 -30.91 2.71
C VAL A 20 -1.43 -30.57 4.14
N LEU A 21 -2.74 -30.62 4.39
CA LEU A 21 -3.32 -30.38 5.72
C LEU A 21 -4.19 -31.58 6.11
N ARG A 22 -4.04 -32.06 7.32
CA ARG A 22 -4.76 -33.18 7.87
C ARG A 22 -5.40 -32.81 9.19
N ASP A 23 -6.71 -32.86 9.26
CA ASP A 23 -7.49 -32.81 10.49
C ASP A 23 -7.02 -31.74 11.50
N ILE A 24 -7.01 -30.47 11.05
CA ILE A 24 -6.53 -29.36 11.87
C ILE A 24 -7.71 -28.72 12.58
N ASP A 25 -7.65 -28.71 13.91
CA ASP A 25 -8.58 -28.02 14.77
C ASP A 25 -7.88 -26.86 15.49
N PHE A 26 -8.52 -25.69 15.52
CA PHE A 26 -8.08 -24.59 16.38
C PHE A 26 -9.21 -23.59 16.67
N ASN A 27 -9.07 -22.86 17.75
CA ASN A 27 -10.01 -21.83 18.16
C ASN A 27 -9.30 -20.52 18.47
N VAL A 28 -10.03 -19.41 18.33
CA VAL A 28 -9.57 -18.04 18.58
C VAL A 28 -10.50 -17.40 19.58
N LYS A 29 -9.95 -16.80 20.63
CA LYS A 29 -10.70 -16.02 21.61
C LYS A 29 -10.53 -14.54 21.37
N LYS A 30 -11.45 -13.73 21.87
CA LYS A 30 -11.37 -12.28 21.78
C LYS A 30 -10.04 -11.75 22.38
N GLY A 31 -9.27 -11.03 21.55
CA GLY A 31 -7.96 -10.47 21.94
C GLY A 31 -6.78 -11.39 21.68
N ASP A 32 -7.00 -12.62 21.18
CA ASP A 32 -5.89 -13.51 20.82
C ASP A 32 -5.11 -12.99 19.60
N VAL A 33 -3.80 -13.19 19.65
CA VAL A 33 -2.89 -13.05 18.52
C VAL A 33 -2.40 -14.44 18.15
N ILE A 34 -2.78 -14.92 16.97
CA ILE A 34 -2.39 -16.24 16.49
C ILE A 34 -1.20 -16.14 15.54
N SER A 35 -0.16 -16.93 15.84
CA SER A 35 1.01 -17.09 14.99
C SER A 35 1.10 -18.53 14.50
N ILE A 36 1.08 -18.73 13.18
CA ILE A 36 1.20 -20.07 12.56
C ILE A 36 2.64 -20.24 12.05
N ILE A 37 3.37 -21.14 12.72
CA ILE A 37 4.78 -21.41 12.45
C ILE A 37 4.94 -22.81 11.84
N GLY A 38 5.86 -22.97 10.91
CA GLY A 38 6.18 -24.26 10.31
C GLY A 38 7.22 -24.09 9.18
N ALA A 39 7.83 -25.18 8.76
CA ALA A 39 8.79 -25.19 7.63
C ALA A 39 8.13 -24.75 6.31
N SER A 40 8.95 -24.41 5.31
CA SER A 40 8.43 -24.18 3.95
C SER A 40 7.78 -25.46 3.42
N GLY A 41 6.60 -25.33 2.81
CA GLY A 41 5.83 -26.48 2.32
C GLY A 41 4.91 -27.14 3.36
N SER A 42 4.88 -26.71 4.62
CA SER A 42 4.03 -27.28 5.67
C SER A 42 2.53 -26.93 5.57
N GLY A 43 2.10 -26.25 4.51
CA GLY A 43 0.68 -25.93 4.28
C GLY A 43 0.19 -24.65 4.95
N LYS A 44 1.04 -23.86 5.65
CA LYS A 44 0.63 -22.60 6.30
C LYS A 44 -0.11 -21.64 5.37
N SER A 45 0.46 -21.38 4.20
CA SER A 45 -0.13 -20.48 3.21
C SER A 45 -1.44 -21.03 2.66
N THR A 46 -1.57 -22.34 2.56
CA THR A 46 -2.80 -23.01 2.14
C THR A 46 -3.88 -22.84 3.20
N LEU A 47 -3.57 -23.08 4.46
CA LEU A 47 -4.49 -22.88 5.57
C LEU A 47 -5.00 -21.44 5.63
N VAL A 48 -4.06 -20.47 5.68
CA VAL A 48 -4.40 -19.07 5.88
C VAL A 48 -5.02 -18.45 4.64
N ASN A 49 -4.38 -18.60 3.47
CA ASN A 49 -4.78 -17.85 2.27
C ASN A 49 -5.85 -18.57 1.46
N GLU A 50 -5.76 -19.92 1.30
CA GLU A 50 -6.66 -20.66 0.42
C GLU A 50 -7.94 -21.09 1.12
N ILE A 51 -7.91 -21.33 2.42
CA ILE A 51 -9.08 -21.76 3.17
C ILE A 51 -9.63 -20.62 4.00
N LEU A 52 -8.97 -20.26 5.09
CA LEU A 52 -9.50 -19.30 6.08
C LEU A 52 -9.84 -17.95 5.45
N TYR A 53 -8.87 -17.30 4.81
CA TYR A 53 -9.07 -15.99 4.20
C TYR A 53 -10.16 -16.01 3.12
N LYS A 54 -10.14 -17.02 2.21
CA LYS A 54 -11.15 -17.09 1.15
C LYS A 54 -12.54 -17.39 1.66
N THR A 55 -12.67 -18.21 2.70
CA THR A 55 -13.96 -18.49 3.35
C THR A 55 -14.54 -17.22 3.98
N LEU A 56 -13.74 -16.55 4.80
CA LEU A 56 -14.16 -15.30 5.44
C LEU A 56 -14.41 -14.19 4.43
N ALA A 57 -13.57 -14.04 3.40
CA ALA A 57 -13.75 -13.03 2.36
C ALA A 57 -15.02 -13.27 1.53
N ALA A 58 -15.36 -14.52 1.24
CA ALA A 58 -16.59 -14.86 0.54
C ALA A 58 -17.82 -14.55 1.40
N ALA A 59 -17.80 -14.93 2.68
CA ALA A 59 -18.91 -14.74 3.59
C ALA A 59 -19.12 -13.29 4.02
N LEU A 60 -18.04 -12.56 4.38
CA LEU A 60 -18.12 -11.23 4.99
C LEU A 60 -17.96 -10.09 3.97
N ASN A 61 -17.11 -10.28 2.97
CA ASN A 61 -16.81 -9.22 2.00
C ASN A 61 -17.48 -9.44 0.63
N GLY A 62 -18.27 -10.51 0.46
CA GLY A 62 -18.91 -10.84 -0.83
C GLY A 62 -17.93 -11.20 -1.96
N ALA A 63 -16.72 -11.66 -1.62
CA ALA A 63 -15.69 -12.00 -2.61
C ALA A 63 -16.11 -13.23 -3.41
N ARG A 64 -15.89 -13.21 -4.74
CA ARG A 64 -16.18 -14.35 -5.65
C ARG A 64 -15.11 -15.44 -5.63
N SER A 65 -14.23 -15.46 -4.64
CA SER A 65 -13.19 -16.47 -4.50
C SER A 65 -13.79 -17.80 -4.05
N ARG A 66 -13.30 -18.92 -4.62
CA ARG A 66 -13.67 -20.26 -4.15
C ARG A 66 -12.70 -20.67 -3.05
N PRO A 67 -13.17 -20.86 -1.81
CA PRO A 67 -12.34 -21.37 -0.72
C PRO A 67 -11.93 -22.83 -0.98
N GLY A 68 -10.88 -23.28 -0.30
CA GLY A 68 -10.58 -24.70 -0.19
C GLY A 68 -11.66 -25.43 0.60
N GLN A 69 -11.69 -26.76 0.51
CA GLN A 69 -12.64 -27.56 1.25
C GLN A 69 -12.31 -27.51 2.76
N CYS A 70 -13.29 -27.20 3.56
CA CYS A 70 -13.32 -27.35 5.01
C CYS A 70 -14.74 -27.77 5.38
N GLU A 71 -14.91 -28.47 6.50
CA GLU A 71 -16.24 -28.86 6.93
C GLU A 71 -17.02 -27.66 7.43
N GLU A 72 -16.44 -26.89 8.34
CA GLU A 72 -17.11 -25.74 8.91
C GLU A 72 -16.11 -24.68 9.42
N VAL A 73 -16.51 -23.42 9.37
CA VAL A 73 -15.85 -22.29 10.02
C VAL A 73 -16.91 -21.60 10.86
N GLU A 74 -16.92 -21.85 12.16
CA GLU A 74 -17.86 -21.26 13.13
C GLU A 74 -17.33 -19.91 13.66
N GLY A 75 -18.22 -19.05 14.14
CA GLY A 75 -17.88 -17.76 14.75
C GLY A 75 -17.76 -16.60 13.75
N MET A 76 -18.15 -16.81 12.50
CA MET A 76 -18.11 -15.73 11.50
C MET A 76 -19.02 -14.55 11.86
N GLU A 77 -20.04 -14.76 12.65
CA GLU A 77 -20.97 -13.73 13.17
C GLU A 77 -20.28 -12.72 14.11
N TRP A 78 -19.11 -13.06 14.64
CA TRP A 78 -18.32 -12.19 15.51
C TRP A 78 -17.25 -11.37 14.77
N VAL A 79 -17.17 -11.55 13.44
CA VAL A 79 -16.17 -10.90 12.56
C VAL A 79 -16.87 -10.00 11.56
N ASP A 80 -16.64 -8.70 11.63
CA ASP A 80 -17.28 -7.73 10.74
C ASP A 80 -16.65 -7.72 9.34
N LYS A 81 -15.34 -7.93 9.26
CA LYS A 81 -14.58 -7.81 8.01
C LYS A 81 -13.26 -8.58 8.08
N VAL A 82 -12.83 -9.12 6.95
CA VAL A 82 -11.50 -9.70 6.79
C VAL A 82 -10.68 -8.91 5.76
N ILE A 83 -9.42 -8.64 6.10
CA ILE A 83 -8.49 -7.93 5.24
C ILE A 83 -7.27 -8.82 5.03
N GLY A 84 -6.99 -9.16 3.77
CA GLY A 84 -5.78 -9.90 3.39
C GLY A 84 -4.64 -8.94 3.13
N ILE A 85 -3.58 -9.02 3.94
CA ILE A 85 -2.38 -8.22 3.77
C ILE A 85 -1.21 -9.14 3.46
N ASP A 86 -0.69 -9.02 2.26
CA ASP A 86 0.46 -9.78 1.78
C ASP A 86 1.69 -8.87 1.60
N GLN A 87 2.85 -9.49 1.32
CA GLN A 87 4.11 -8.80 1.08
C GLN A 87 4.31 -8.42 -0.40
N SER A 88 3.28 -8.53 -1.24
CA SER A 88 3.37 -8.08 -2.62
C SER A 88 3.59 -6.56 -2.68
N PRO A 89 4.29 -6.06 -3.70
CA PRO A 89 4.50 -4.63 -3.86
C PRO A 89 3.17 -3.86 -3.93
N ILE A 90 3.12 -2.64 -3.39
CA ILE A 90 1.97 -1.73 -3.48
C ILE A 90 1.76 -1.16 -4.90
N GLY A 91 2.64 -1.51 -5.82
CA GLY A 91 2.57 -1.18 -7.23
C GLY A 91 3.80 -1.70 -7.97
N ARG A 92 3.67 -1.83 -9.30
CA ARG A 92 4.71 -2.43 -10.16
C ARG A 92 5.51 -1.39 -10.95
N THR A 93 5.20 -0.12 -10.80
CA THR A 93 5.84 0.96 -11.57
C THR A 93 6.55 1.94 -10.65
N PRO A 94 7.58 2.65 -11.11
CA PRO A 94 8.25 3.70 -10.36
C PRO A 94 7.35 4.88 -9.94
N ARG A 95 6.17 4.99 -10.54
CA ARG A 95 5.16 6.01 -10.18
C ARG A 95 4.30 5.62 -8.98
N SER A 96 4.23 4.33 -8.65
CA SER A 96 3.55 3.87 -7.44
C SER A 96 4.41 4.19 -6.23
N ASN A 97 3.83 4.81 -5.21
CA ASN A 97 4.53 5.20 -3.99
C ASN A 97 3.57 5.23 -2.79
N PRO A 98 4.06 5.31 -1.56
CA PRO A 98 3.23 5.34 -0.35
C PRO A 98 2.17 6.45 -0.37
N ALA A 99 2.52 7.67 -0.82
CA ALA A 99 1.58 8.79 -0.85
C ALA A 99 0.40 8.57 -1.81
N THR A 100 0.63 7.90 -2.94
CA THR A 100 -0.45 7.58 -3.88
C THR A 100 -1.30 6.41 -3.41
N TYR A 101 -0.68 5.42 -2.78
CA TYR A 101 -1.39 4.23 -2.30
C TYR A 101 -2.36 4.57 -1.16
N THR A 102 -1.92 5.33 -0.17
CA THR A 102 -2.76 5.77 0.97
C THR A 102 -3.76 6.88 0.60
N GLY A 103 -3.65 7.41 -0.62
CA GLY A 103 -4.50 8.51 -1.09
C GLY A 103 -4.19 9.87 -0.47
N VAL A 104 -3.14 10.00 0.36
CA VAL A 104 -2.73 11.29 0.95
C VAL A 104 -2.27 12.28 -0.12
N PHE A 105 -1.71 11.78 -1.23
CA PHE A 105 -1.28 12.62 -2.34
C PHE A 105 -2.43 13.37 -3.02
N GLY A 106 -3.65 12.83 -3.01
CA GLY A 106 -4.85 13.52 -3.50
C GLY A 106 -5.14 14.79 -2.71
N ASP A 107 -5.08 14.70 -1.38
CA ASP A 107 -5.29 15.85 -0.48
C ASP A 107 -4.16 16.88 -0.60
N ILE A 108 -2.90 16.44 -0.74
CA ILE A 108 -1.72 17.29 -0.98
C ILE A 108 -1.88 18.08 -2.29
N ARG A 109 -2.27 17.43 -3.40
CA ARG A 109 -2.52 18.11 -4.68
C ARG A 109 -3.63 19.17 -4.57
N THR A 110 -4.69 18.85 -3.84
CA THR A 110 -5.78 19.80 -3.58
C THR A 110 -5.28 21.00 -2.77
N LEU A 111 -4.43 20.77 -1.78
CA LEU A 111 -3.82 21.85 -1.00
C LEU A 111 -2.97 22.78 -1.89
N PHE A 112 -2.10 22.22 -2.74
CA PHE A 112 -1.27 23.01 -3.66
C PHE A 112 -2.12 23.82 -4.64
N SER A 113 -3.20 23.25 -5.18
CA SER A 113 -4.11 23.99 -6.08
C SER A 113 -4.85 25.13 -5.41
N ASN A 114 -4.95 25.11 -4.08
CA ASN A 114 -5.57 26.19 -3.29
C ASN A 114 -4.59 27.31 -2.88
N THR A 115 -3.30 27.18 -3.17
CA THR A 115 -2.34 28.28 -2.95
C THR A 115 -2.67 29.48 -3.83
N GLN A 116 -2.25 30.68 -3.40
CA GLN A 116 -2.50 31.89 -4.15
C GLN A 116 -1.87 31.85 -5.55
N ASP A 117 -0.63 31.39 -5.65
CA ASP A 117 0.10 31.27 -6.92
C ASP A 117 -0.60 30.31 -7.90
N ALA A 118 -1.09 29.15 -7.40
CA ALA A 118 -1.82 28.22 -8.22
C ALA A 118 -3.13 28.80 -8.73
N LYS A 119 -3.87 29.49 -7.87
CA LYS A 119 -5.14 30.16 -8.26
C LYS A 119 -4.93 31.25 -9.30
N MET A 120 -3.91 32.11 -9.13
CA MET A 120 -3.58 33.15 -10.10
C MET A 120 -3.22 32.57 -11.48
N ARG A 121 -2.61 31.37 -11.53
CA ARG A 121 -2.24 30.69 -12.77
C ARG A 121 -3.34 29.77 -13.32
N GLY A 122 -4.47 29.65 -12.64
CA GLY A 122 -5.54 28.71 -13.01
C GLY A 122 -5.18 27.23 -12.87
N TYR A 123 -4.26 26.89 -11.96
CA TYR A 123 -3.79 25.51 -11.76
C TYR A 123 -4.71 24.73 -10.83
N GLY A 124 -5.45 23.78 -11.39
CA GLY A 124 -6.25 22.82 -10.62
C GLY A 124 -5.40 21.65 -10.07
N PRO A 125 -6.01 20.76 -9.27
CA PRO A 125 -5.31 19.60 -8.66
C PRO A 125 -4.64 18.65 -9.67
N GLY A 126 -5.14 18.60 -10.91
CA GLY A 126 -4.55 17.83 -12.00
C GLY A 126 -3.15 18.28 -12.39
N ARG A 127 -2.86 19.60 -12.28
CA ARG A 127 -1.54 20.17 -12.56
C ARG A 127 -0.44 19.60 -11.66
N PHE A 128 -0.80 19.28 -10.42
CA PHE A 128 0.08 18.72 -9.41
C PHE A 128 0.12 17.18 -9.42
N SER A 129 -0.43 16.53 -10.46
CA SER A 129 -0.33 15.09 -10.66
C SER A 129 0.80 14.75 -11.62
N PHE A 130 1.74 13.91 -11.19
CA PHE A 130 2.78 13.40 -12.08
C PHE A 130 2.26 12.32 -13.06
N ASN A 131 1.01 11.88 -12.94
CA ASN A 131 0.38 10.92 -13.85
C ASN A 131 -0.41 11.59 -14.99
N VAL A 132 -0.67 12.89 -14.89
CA VAL A 132 -1.51 13.64 -15.86
C VAL A 132 -0.64 14.63 -16.63
N LYS A 133 -0.90 14.76 -17.94
CA LYS A 133 -0.23 15.75 -18.78
C LYS A 133 -0.51 17.18 -18.30
N GLY A 134 0.42 18.08 -18.58
CA GLY A 134 0.32 19.50 -18.30
C GLY A 134 1.21 19.97 -17.15
N GLY A 135 1.32 19.22 -16.04
CA GLY A 135 2.19 19.57 -14.89
C GLY A 135 3.41 18.68 -14.74
N ARG A 136 3.36 17.47 -15.28
CA ARG A 136 4.45 16.51 -15.21
C ARG A 136 5.59 16.85 -16.19
N CYS A 137 6.76 16.31 -15.91
CA CYS A 137 7.85 16.28 -16.89
C CYS A 137 7.47 15.32 -18.03
N GLU A 138 7.39 15.81 -19.25
CA GLU A 138 7.01 14.96 -20.38
C GLU A 138 8.15 14.05 -20.86
N ALA A 139 9.41 14.37 -20.57
CA ALA A 139 10.56 13.53 -20.95
C ALA A 139 10.56 12.18 -20.22
N CYS A 140 10.20 12.16 -18.94
CA CYS A 140 10.07 10.93 -18.13
C CYS A 140 8.62 10.58 -17.81
N GLU A 141 7.67 11.29 -18.40
CA GLU A 141 6.24 11.13 -18.18
C GLU A 141 5.84 11.12 -16.68
N GLY A 142 6.55 11.89 -15.85
CA GLY A 142 6.32 11.99 -14.42
C GLY A 142 6.96 10.85 -13.59
N GLY A 143 7.72 9.95 -14.21
CA GLY A 143 8.43 8.88 -13.49
C GLY A 143 9.59 9.39 -12.63
N GLY A 144 10.19 10.52 -13.02
CA GLY A 144 11.42 11.07 -12.43
C GLY A 144 12.68 10.34 -12.88
N ILE A 145 12.53 9.13 -13.42
CA ILE A 145 13.60 8.27 -13.93
C ILE A 145 13.29 7.85 -15.36
N LEU A 146 14.32 7.50 -16.10
CA LEU A 146 14.25 6.86 -17.40
C LEU A 146 14.68 5.40 -17.24
N THR A 147 13.95 4.51 -17.88
CA THR A 147 14.29 3.07 -17.92
C THR A 147 15.09 2.80 -19.19
N ILE A 148 16.28 2.24 -19.02
CA ILE A 148 17.09 1.73 -20.13
C ILE A 148 16.87 0.22 -20.16
N GLU A 149 16.07 -0.24 -21.12
CA GLU A 149 15.79 -1.66 -21.32
C GLU A 149 17.04 -2.38 -21.86
N MET A 150 17.43 -3.45 -21.19
CA MET A 150 18.57 -4.27 -21.56
C MET A 150 18.08 -5.68 -21.87
N HIS A 151 18.17 -6.12 -23.13
CA HIS A 151 17.59 -7.39 -23.61
C HIS A 151 18.01 -8.65 -22.84
N PHE A 152 19.19 -8.67 -22.19
CA PHE A 152 19.72 -9.84 -21.48
C PHE A 152 20.14 -9.54 -20.03
N LEU A 153 19.96 -8.31 -19.56
CA LEU A 153 20.32 -7.86 -18.21
C LEU A 153 19.11 -7.15 -17.58
N PRO A 154 19.07 -7.01 -16.25
CA PRO A 154 18.04 -6.21 -15.60
C PRO A 154 18.04 -4.77 -16.12
N ASP A 155 16.86 -4.17 -16.26
CA ASP A 155 16.70 -2.79 -16.67
C ASP A 155 17.45 -1.84 -15.73
N ILE A 156 18.07 -0.81 -16.33
CA ILE A 156 18.77 0.24 -15.57
C ILE A 156 17.86 1.46 -15.45
N TYR A 157 17.75 1.97 -14.24
CA TYR A 157 16.99 3.17 -13.92
C TYR A 157 17.94 4.34 -13.69
N VAL A 158 17.83 5.38 -14.53
CA VAL A 158 18.65 6.61 -14.40
C VAL A 158 17.76 7.82 -14.13
N PRO A 159 18.20 8.79 -13.31
CA PRO A 159 17.46 10.03 -13.11
C PRO A 159 17.21 10.74 -14.45
N CYS A 160 16.01 11.28 -14.64
CA CYS A 160 15.68 12.04 -15.84
C CYS A 160 16.51 13.31 -15.93
N ASP A 161 17.23 13.51 -17.04
CA ASP A 161 18.12 14.66 -17.26
C ASP A 161 17.37 16.00 -17.30
N VAL A 162 16.11 15.99 -17.73
CA VAL A 162 15.29 17.19 -17.87
C VAL A 162 14.78 17.68 -16.53
N CYS A 163 14.16 16.81 -15.74
CA CYS A 163 13.58 17.20 -14.45
C CYS A 163 14.49 16.88 -13.24
N LYS A 164 15.64 16.24 -13.44
CA LYS A 164 16.60 15.88 -12.40
C LYS A 164 15.93 15.08 -11.26
N GLY A 165 15.05 14.15 -11.60
CA GLY A 165 14.30 13.33 -10.62
C GLY A 165 13.00 13.97 -10.09
N LYS A 166 12.76 15.26 -10.32
CA LYS A 166 11.66 16.02 -9.71
C LYS A 166 10.26 15.69 -10.21
N ARG A 167 10.12 14.91 -11.27
CA ARG A 167 8.84 14.42 -11.85
C ARG A 167 7.98 15.50 -12.54
N TYR A 168 8.18 16.78 -12.28
CA TYR A 168 7.36 17.90 -12.76
C TYR A 168 8.12 18.82 -13.71
N ASN A 169 7.39 19.60 -14.48
CA ASN A 169 7.94 20.68 -15.26
C ASN A 169 8.26 21.90 -14.36
N ARG A 170 9.06 22.83 -14.90
CA ARG A 170 9.54 24.01 -14.17
C ARG A 170 8.40 24.88 -13.64
N GLU A 171 7.38 25.13 -14.45
CA GLU A 171 6.26 26.01 -14.12
C GLU A 171 5.44 25.46 -12.92
N THR A 172 5.25 24.14 -12.83
CA THR A 172 4.58 23.52 -11.69
C THR A 172 5.42 23.63 -10.42
N LEU A 173 6.75 23.55 -10.53
CA LEU A 173 7.68 23.68 -9.39
C LEU A 173 7.85 25.12 -8.90
N GLU A 174 7.39 26.13 -9.64
CA GLU A 174 7.35 27.50 -9.14
C GLU A 174 6.27 27.71 -8.07
N VAL A 175 5.22 26.88 -8.05
CA VAL A 175 4.20 26.94 -7.01
C VAL A 175 4.71 26.29 -5.72
N LYS A 176 4.66 27.04 -4.62
CA LYS A 176 5.15 26.58 -3.33
C LYS A 176 4.05 26.66 -2.26
N TYR A 177 4.14 25.77 -1.30
CA TYR A 177 3.41 25.79 -0.05
C TYR A 177 4.41 25.75 1.11
N LYS A 178 4.42 26.77 1.99
CA LYS A 178 5.44 26.95 3.04
C LYS A 178 6.88 26.76 2.50
N ASP A 179 7.20 27.44 1.39
CA ASP A 179 8.49 27.43 0.69
C ASP A 179 8.93 26.07 0.10
N LYS A 180 8.07 25.06 0.13
CA LYS A 180 8.31 23.73 -0.47
C LYS A 180 7.51 23.54 -1.74
N THR A 181 8.15 22.98 -2.76
CA THR A 181 7.49 22.53 -4.00
C THR A 181 6.78 21.20 -3.78
N ILE A 182 5.90 20.81 -4.70
CA ILE A 182 5.25 19.48 -4.65
C ILE A 182 6.28 18.34 -4.75
N SER A 183 7.41 18.54 -5.42
CA SER A 183 8.51 17.57 -5.47
C SER A 183 9.20 17.44 -4.12
N ASP A 184 9.54 18.58 -3.48
CA ASP A 184 10.17 18.56 -2.16
C ASP A 184 9.31 17.84 -1.13
N VAL A 185 7.98 17.95 -1.25
CA VAL A 185 7.04 17.22 -0.38
C VAL A 185 7.08 15.71 -0.63
N LEU A 186 7.23 15.26 -1.88
CA LEU A 186 7.39 13.83 -2.17
C LEU A 186 8.73 13.28 -1.66
N ASP A 187 9.75 14.11 -1.55
CA ASP A 187 11.07 13.74 -1.03
C ASP A 187 11.14 13.75 0.51
N MET A 188 10.13 14.33 1.19
CA MET A 188 10.02 14.26 2.66
C MET A 188 9.80 12.84 3.15
N THR A 189 10.40 12.51 4.29
CA THR A 189 10.01 11.34 5.06
C THR A 189 8.59 11.52 5.62
N VAL A 190 7.95 10.42 5.99
CA VAL A 190 6.62 10.48 6.64
C VAL A 190 6.68 11.31 7.92
N GLU A 191 7.75 11.17 8.72
CA GLU A 191 7.96 11.93 9.95
C GLU A 191 8.06 13.45 9.69
N GLU A 192 8.88 13.86 8.72
CA GLU A 192 9.01 15.27 8.30
C GLU A 192 7.67 15.82 7.81
N ALA A 193 6.95 15.02 7.02
CA ALA A 193 5.65 15.38 6.48
C ALA A 193 4.58 15.51 7.57
N CYS A 194 4.60 14.69 8.63
CA CYS A 194 3.72 14.83 9.79
C CYS A 194 3.88 16.19 10.44
N VAL A 195 5.12 16.66 10.65
CA VAL A 195 5.40 17.98 11.20
C VAL A 195 4.97 19.08 10.24
N PHE A 196 5.31 18.95 8.96
CA PHE A 196 5.01 19.95 7.94
C PHE A 196 3.51 20.19 7.75
N PHE A 197 2.70 19.11 7.77
CA PHE A 197 1.25 19.16 7.58
C PHE A 197 0.43 19.09 8.87
N ALA A 198 1.03 19.29 10.05
CA ALA A 198 0.35 19.17 11.34
C ALA A 198 -0.97 19.97 11.44
N ASN A 199 -1.03 21.15 10.80
CA ASN A 199 -2.20 22.03 10.81
C ASN A 199 -3.26 21.66 9.75
N ILE A 200 -3.11 20.54 9.02
CA ILE A 200 -4.05 20.11 7.98
C ILE A 200 -4.61 18.73 8.34
N PRO A 201 -5.74 18.66 9.06
CA PRO A 201 -6.23 17.42 9.67
C PRO A 201 -6.41 16.24 8.70
N LYS A 202 -6.85 16.51 7.46
CA LYS A 202 -7.02 15.46 6.44
C LYS A 202 -5.72 14.77 6.05
N ILE A 203 -4.64 15.55 5.92
CA ILE A 203 -3.31 15.03 5.56
C ILE A 203 -2.65 14.44 6.79
N ALA A 204 -2.65 15.18 7.90
CA ALA A 204 -2.01 14.78 9.15
C ALA A 204 -2.48 13.40 9.64
N ARG A 205 -3.79 13.12 9.62
CA ARG A 205 -4.35 11.83 10.05
C ARG A 205 -3.79 10.65 9.25
N LYS A 206 -3.73 10.76 7.91
CA LYS A 206 -3.20 9.70 7.05
C LYS A 206 -1.69 9.49 7.24
N LEU A 207 -0.95 10.58 7.43
CA LEU A 207 0.49 10.50 7.71
C LEU A 207 0.77 9.90 9.08
N GLN A 208 -0.03 10.25 10.07
CA GLN A 208 0.06 9.69 11.42
C GLN A 208 -0.16 8.18 11.42
N THR A 209 -1.14 7.66 10.66
CA THR A 209 -1.34 6.21 10.51
C THR A 209 -0.10 5.53 9.93
N LEU A 210 0.55 6.12 8.90
CA LEU A 210 1.82 5.61 8.37
C LEU A 210 2.94 5.61 9.42
N GLN A 211 3.01 6.64 10.27
CA GLN A 211 3.97 6.73 11.35
C GLN A 211 3.71 5.69 12.45
N GLU A 212 2.46 5.47 12.82
CA GLU A 212 2.04 4.50 13.84
C GLU A 212 2.38 3.05 13.45
N VAL A 213 2.32 2.71 12.16
CA VAL A 213 2.79 1.40 11.66
C VAL A 213 4.32 1.31 11.53
N GLY A 214 5.06 2.31 12.04
CA GLY A 214 6.54 2.31 12.07
C GLY A 214 7.19 2.63 10.72
N LEU A 215 6.54 3.43 9.85
CA LEU A 215 7.05 3.85 8.55
C LEU A 215 7.47 5.33 8.51
N GLY A 216 7.81 5.92 9.66
CA GLY A 216 8.24 7.33 9.75
C GLY A 216 9.43 7.69 8.85
N TYR A 217 10.32 6.75 8.62
CA TYR A 217 11.58 6.93 7.88
C TYR A 217 11.47 6.85 6.36
N ILE A 218 10.39 6.29 5.79
CA ILE A 218 10.23 6.18 4.33
C ILE A 218 9.84 7.52 3.73
N GLN A 219 10.27 7.77 2.49
CA GLN A 219 9.85 8.98 1.76
C GLN A 219 8.44 8.79 1.16
N LEU A 220 7.65 9.87 1.15
CA LEU A 220 6.30 9.87 0.59
C LEU A 220 6.28 9.45 -0.88
N GLY A 221 7.25 9.92 -1.66
CA GLY A 221 7.40 9.62 -3.08
C GLY A 221 8.29 8.43 -3.40
N GLN A 222 8.74 7.65 -2.39
CA GLN A 222 9.60 6.48 -2.60
C GLN A 222 8.93 5.48 -3.54
N ALA A 223 9.64 5.04 -4.58
CA ALA A 223 9.10 4.10 -5.55
C ALA A 223 8.71 2.77 -4.87
N ALA A 224 7.53 2.26 -5.18
CA ALA A 224 7.03 1.00 -4.62
C ALA A 224 7.98 -0.19 -4.85
N THR A 225 8.74 -0.15 -5.94
CA THR A 225 9.73 -1.17 -6.31
C THR A 225 10.97 -1.20 -5.42
N THR A 226 11.20 -0.14 -4.63
CA THR A 226 12.34 -0.04 -3.69
C THR A 226 11.94 -0.39 -2.25
N LEU A 227 10.65 -0.58 -1.99
CA LEU A 227 10.17 -0.98 -0.68
C LEU A 227 10.42 -2.47 -0.45
N SER A 228 10.85 -2.82 0.74
CA SER A 228 10.88 -4.21 1.19
C SER A 228 9.47 -4.78 1.31
N GLY A 229 9.32 -6.12 1.29
CA GLY A 229 8.02 -6.78 1.46
C GLY A 229 7.33 -6.38 2.77
N GLY A 230 8.09 -6.21 3.87
CA GLY A 230 7.56 -5.77 5.15
C GLY A 230 7.10 -4.30 5.16
N GLU A 231 7.77 -3.40 4.44
CA GLU A 231 7.35 -2.01 4.27
C GLU A 231 6.07 -1.95 3.42
N ALA A 232 6.03 -2.68 2.29
CA ALA A 232 4.84 -2.78 1.44
C ALA A 232 3.63 -3.31 2.24
N GLN A 233 3.83 -4.32 3.08
CA GLN A 233 2.81 -4.86 3.96
C GLN A 233 2.29 -3.82 4.96
N ARG A 234 3.18 -3.05 5.60
CA ARG A 234 2.81 -2.00 6.55
C ARG A 234 2.11 -0.82 5.88
N VAL A 235 2.50 -0.44 4.65
CA VAL A 235 1.77 0.58 3.87
C VAL A 235 0.34 0.12 3.56
N LYS A 236 0.10 -1.19 3.37
CA LYS A 236 -1.26 -1.73 3.16
C LYS A 236 -2.10 -1.73 4.43
N LEU A 237 -1.48 -1.72 5.61
CA LEU A 237 -2.15 -1.61 6.90
C LEU A 237 -2.61 -0.18 7.20
N ALA A 238 -1.88 0.82 6.68
CA ALA A 238 -2.16 2.24 6.89
C ALA A 238 -3.26 2.76 5.96
#